data_cd58ffa69127b4d689c990dc79794bd9
#
_entry.id   cd58ffa69127b4d689c990dc79794bd9
#
_cell.length_a   1.000
_cell.length_b   1.000
_cell.length_c   1.000
_cell.angle_alpha   90.00
_cell.angle_beta   90.00
_cell.angle_gamma   90.00
#
_symmetry.space_group_name_H-M   'P 1'
#
loop_
_entity.id
_entity.type
_entity.pdbx_description
1 polymer ?
#
loop_
_entity_poly.entity_id
_entity_poly.type
_entity_poly.pdbx_seq_one_letter_code
_entity_poly.pdbx_strand_id
1 'polypeptide(L)'
;MKKKFLTIALSFLSVVAIAQKKEIRDAGKALDKGSYAEAKSLLQQAEPNLSSLNDRFKSDFYLYKGQAYLGTGENVPVDDLMISAEAYKQAQQLGNEQEAEEGLSAVTNSLVQSAINDQNSENYKGAADKLYAGYKMNPQDTVYLYYAASNLINTGEYETALEYYEELRNLGFTGVETQYIAINKATGEEELMPKDQRDLMVKTGEYINPEDRVTESKNAEIAKNIALIHIAQGNDDEAIAAMEDAKKANPDDITLLQSEADMYYRMGDKERYKSIMEGILEKDPNNATLYYNLGVTSFEVGDHDLAIDYYKKALEIDPSLTDARLNVAAAILAKEASLVEEMNSLGMSKADTQKYDELAEQRKEIYREALPYLEKVMENNPDNTDAIRTAMNIYYQLGEEAKAEALQQKLNGGN
;
A
#
# COMPACT_ATOMS: atom_id res chain seq x y z
N MET A 1 -56.06 45.56 -24.80
CA MET A 1 -55.54 44.15 -24.79
C MET A 1 -54.23 43.96 -24.02
N LYS A 2 -53.23 44.87 -24.13
CA LYS A 2 -51.93 44.73 -23.44
C LYS A 2 -51.98 44.65 -21.88
N LYS A 3 -52.92 45.33 -21.20
CA LYS A 3 -53.03 45.30 -19.73
C LYS A 3 -53.62 43.99 -19.19
N LYS A 4 -54.47 43.29 -19.93
CA LYS A 4 -55.07 41.99 -19.53
C LYS A 4 -54.03 40.84 -19.66
N PHE A 5 -53.13 40.90 -20.63
CA PHE A 5 -52.04 39.91 -20.78
C PHE A 5 -51.01 40.03 -19.66
N LEU A 6 -50.72 41.26 -19.19
CA LEU A 6 -49.76 41.47 -18.13
C LEU A 6 -50.29 40.93 -16.77
N THR A 7 -51.57 41.05 -16.48
CA THR A 7 -52.22 40.58 -15.26
C THR A 7 -52.32 39.03 -15.25
N ILE A 8 -52.55 38.40 -16.35
CA ILE A 8 -52.58 36.92 -16.48
C ILE A 8 -51.17 36.35 -16.30
N ALA A 9 -50.12 36.97 -16.90
CA ALA A 9 -48.75 36.54 -16.73
C ALA A 9 -48.24 36.67 -15.27
N LEU A 10 -48.61 37.76 -14.54
CA LEU A 10 -48.27 37.93 -13.12
C LEU A 10 -48.98 36.92 -12.23
N SER A 11 -50.25 36.59 -12.52
CA SER A 11 -51.00 35.57 -11.74
C SER A 11 -50.46 34.14 -11.96
N PHE A 12 -49.99 33.80 -13.16
CA PHE A 12 -49.34 32.52 -13.43
C PHE A 12 -48.00 32.39 -12.67
N LEU A 13 -47.15 33.43 -12.68
CA LEU A 13 -45.89 33.45 -11.95
C LEU A 13 -46.10 33.33 -10.42
N SER A 14 -47.13 33.93 -9.86
CA SER A 14 -47.39 33.84 -8.44
C SER A 14 -47.93 32.46 -8.00
N VAL A 15 -48.70 31.78 -8.84
CA VAL A 15 -49.20 30.42 -8.59
C VAL A 15 -48.08 29.41 -8.65
N VAL A 16 -47.17 29.53 -9.61
CA VAL A 16 -45.99 28.67 -9.77
C VAL A 16 -45.07 28.82 -8.56
N ALA A 17 -44.73 30.02 -8.13
CA ALA A 17 -43.88 30.28 -6.96
C ALA A 17 -44.48 29.74 -5.64
N ILE A 18 -45.81 29.71 -5.49
CA ILE A 18 -46.49 29.13 -4.32
C ILE A 18 -46.39 27.60 -4.33
N ALA A 19 -46.55 26.96 -5.49
CA ALA A 19 -46.43 25.50 -5.64
C ALA A 19 -45.03 25.05 -5.25
N GLN A 20 -44.00 25.69 -5.78
CA GLN A 20 -42.59 25.37 -5.48
C GLN A 20 -42.23 25.46 -4.00
N LYS A 21 -42.68 26.54 -3.34
CA LYS A 21 -42.48 26.68 -1.88
C LYS A 21 -43.14 25.55 -1.10
N LYS A 22 -44.26 25.03 -1.59
CA LYS A 22 -44.90 23.86 -1.02
C LYS A 22 -44.09 22.60 -1.24
N GLU A 23 -43.60 22.36 -2.47
CA GLU A 23 -42.80 21.21 -2.83
C GLU A 23 -41.51 21.15 -1.99
N ILE A 24 -40.79 22.28 -1.81
CA ILE A 24 -39.59 22.34 -0.97
C ILE A 24 -39.92 22.00 0.49
N ARG A 25 -41.02 22.55 1.07
CA ARG A 25 -41.41 22.25 2.45
C ARG A 25 -41.82 20.79 2.63
N ASP A 26 -42.52 20.23 1.63
CA ASP A 26 -42.96 18.83 1.67
C ASP A 26 -41.79 17.88 1.48
N ALA A 27 -40.76 18.30 0.72
CA ALA A 27 -39.47 17.58 0.65
C ALA A 27 -38.78 17.52 2.01
N GLY A 28 -38.72 18.64 2.77
CA GLY A 28 -38.19 18.64 4.13
C GLY A 28 -38.95 17.67 5.05
N LYS A 29 -40.31 17.67 5.00
CA LYS A 29 -41.11 16.71 5.77
C LYS A 29 -40.90 15.24 5.35
N ALA A 30 -40.60 15.00 4.09
CA ALA A 30 -40.26 13.66 3.60
C ALA A 30 -38.91 13.22 4.15
N LEU A 31 -37.94 14.12 4.22
CA LEU A 31 -36.63 13.87 4.85
C LEU A 31 -36.74 13.56 6.34
N ASP A 32 -37.57 14.31 7.08
CA ASP A 32 -37.85 14.06 8.52
C ASP A 32 -38.40 12.64 8.77
N LYS A 33 -39.02 12.02 7.74
CA LYS A 33 -39.55 10.64 7.77
C LYS A 33 -38.60 9.60 7.16
N GLY A 34 -37.41 10.00 6.70
CA GLY A 34 -36.49 9.13 5.99
C GLY A 34 -36.93 8.76 4.57
N SER A 35 -37.90 9.47 3.98
CA SER A 35 -38.46 9.21 2.66
C SER A 35 -37.62 9.90 1.55
N TYR A 36 -36.36 9.52 1.40
CA TYR A 36 -35.40 10.19 0.50
C TYR A 36 -35.84 10.19 -0.97
N ALA A 37 -36.45 9.11 -1.46
CA ALA A 37 -36.95 9.03 -2.83
C ALA A 37 -38.10 10.02 -3.11
N GLU A 38 -39.01 10.20 -2.14
CA GLU A 38 -40.09 11.20 -2.20
C GLU A 38 -39.48 12.60 -2.19
N ALA A 39 -38.52 12.87 -1.32
CA ALA A 39 -37.86 14.17 -1.24
C ALA A 39 -37.12 14.49 -2.58
N LYS A 40 -36.40 13.56 -3.20
CA LYS A 40 -35.79 13.73 -4.53
C LYS A 40 -36.84 14.12 -5.58
N SER A 41 -37.97 13.42 -5.63
CA SER A 41 -39.04 13.69 -6.59
C SER A 41 -39.66 15.11 -6.41
N LEU A 42 -39.93 15.52 -5.18
CA LEU A 42 -40.45 16.83 -4.87
C LEU A 42 -39.47 17.95 -5.25
N LEU A 43 -38.19 17.76 -4.95
CA LEU A 43 -37.13 18.72 -5.29
C LEU A 43 -36.94 18.83 -6.81
N GLN A 44 -36.98 17.73 -7.56
CA GLN A 44 -36.95 17.75 -9.02
C GLN A 44 -38.14 18.53 -9.63
N GLN A 45 -39.32 18.50 -9.00
CA GLN A 45 -40.46 19.31 -9.44
C GLN A 45 -40.29 20.81 -9.13
N ALA A 46 -39.60 21.14 -8.02
CA ALA A 46 -39.33 22.53 -7.63
C ALA A 46 -38.21 23.19 -8.45
N GLU A 47 -37.23 22.41 -8.96
CA GLU A 47 -35.98 22.89 -9.56
C GLU A 47 -36.14 23.83 -10.77
N PRO A 48 -37.05 23.58 -11.76
CA PRO A 48 -37.13 24.40 -12.99
C PRO A 48 -37.36 25.88 -12.81
N ASN A 49 -37.95 26.29 -11.69
CA ASN A 49 -38.25 27.70 -11.43
C ASN A 49 -37.58 28.22 -10.14
N LEU A 50 -36.57 27.55 -9.66
CA LEU A 50 -35.85 27.86 -8.41
C LEU A 50 -35.33 29.31 -8.42
N SER A 51 -34.92 29.83 -9.59
CA SER A 51 -34.45 31.20 -9.77
C SER A 51 -35.43 32.27 -9.32
N SER A 52 -36.71 31.99 -9.34
CA SER A 52 -37.77 32.93 -8.94
C SER A 52 -37.96 33.05 -7.42
N LEU A 53 -37.34 32.15 -6.64
CA LEU A 53 -37.45 32.14 -5.18
C LEU A 53 -36.41 33.05 -4.53
N ASN A 54 -36.69 33.49 -3.31
CA ASN A 54 -35.70 34.20 -2.50
C ASN A 54 -34.61 33.24 -1.98
N ASP A 55 -33.51 33.80 -1.51
CA ASP A 55 -32.31 33.04 -1.13
C ASP A 55 -32.58 32.04 0.01
N ARG A 56 -33.49 32.36 0.95
CA ARG A 56 -33.89 31.43 2.00
C ARG A 56 -34.47 30.12 1.43
N PHE A 57 -35.41 30.20 0.48
CA PHE A 57 -35.98 28.99 -0.12
C PHE A 57 -35.01 28.28 -1.06
N LYS A 58 -34.11 29.01 -1.68
CA LYS A 58 -33.01 28.39 -2.46
C LYS A 58 -32.05 27.63 -1.54
N SER A 59 -31.71 28.23 -0.41
CA SER A 59 -30.87 27.63 0.61
C SER A 59 -31.49 26.34 1.15
N ASP A 60 -32.79 26.39 1.56
CA ASP A 60 -33.55 25.22 2.01
C ASP A 60 -33.61 24.13 0.92
N PHE A 61 -33.81 24.51 -0.36
CA PHE A 61 -33.83 23.60 -1.49
C PHE A 61 -32.52 22.85 -1.63
N TYR A 62 -31.40 23.58 -1.62
CA TYR A 62 -30.08 22.96 -1.80
C TYR A 62 -29.70 22.12 -0.57
N LEU A 63 -30.01 22.57 0.64
CA LEU A 63 -29.80 21.77 1.84
C LEU A 63 -30.54 20.42 1.76
N TYR A 64 -31.85 20.48 1.44
CA TYR A 64 -32.67 19.28 1.32
C TYR A 64 -32.26 18.40 0.13
N LYS A 65 -31.76 18.99 -0.98
CA LYS A 65 -31.20 18.26 -2.09
C LYS A 65 -29.96 17.49 -1.66
N GLY A 66 -29.06 18.12 -0.90
CA GLY A 66 -27.91 17.46 -0.31
C GLY A 66 -28.31 16.26 0.55
N GLN A 67 -29.24 16.46 1.49
CA GLN A 67 -29.74 15.41 2.38
C GLN A 67 -30.45 14.27 1.61
N ALA A 68 -31.27 14.60 0.61
CA ALA A 68 -32.00 13.61 -0.17
C ALA A 68 -31.08 12.70 -0.98
N TYR A 69 -29.99 13.26 -1.56
CA TYR A 69 -29.04 12.51 -2.35
C TYR A 69 -28.03 11.74 -1.51
N LEU A 70 -27.66 12.24 -0.33
CA LEU A 70 -26.85 11.50 0.64
C LEU A 70 -27.61 10.30 1.22
N GLY A 71 -28.93 10.45 1.46
CA GLY A 71 -29.75 9.38 2.05
C GLY A 71 -29.26 9.00 3.45
N THR A 72 -29.04 7.70 3.66
CA THR A 72 -28.45 7.17 4.91
C THR A 72 -26.92 7.26 4.94
N GLY A 73 -26.29 7.61 3.83
CA GLY A 73 -24.84 7.58 3.66
C GLY A 73 -24.26 6.21 3.36
N GLU A 74 -25.07 5.14 3.45
CA GLU A 74 -24.62 3.77 3.20
C GLU A 74 -24.93 3.33 1.75
N ASN A 75 -23.95 2.77 1.06
CA ASN A 75 -24.07 2.24 -0.31
C ASN A 75 -24.66 3.26 -1.32
N VAL A 76 -24.36 4.55 -1.14
CA VAL A 76 -24.82 5.60 -2.04
C VAL A 76 -23.95 5.62 -3.30
N PRO A 77 -24.53 5.67 -4.52
CA PRO A 77 -23.74 5.82 -5.75
C PRO A 77 -22.88 7.10 -5.72
N VAL A 78 -21.68 7.04 -6.32
CA VAL A 78 -20.75 8.19 -6.36
C VAL A 78 -21.41 9.41 -6.99
N ASP A 79 -22.17 9.24 -8.07
CA ASP A 79 -22.87 10.34 -8.72
C ASP A 79 -23.86 11.03 -7.78
N ASP A 80 -24.61 10.28 -6.99
CA ASP A 80 -25.55 10.82 -5.98
C ASP A 80 -24.79 11.57 -4.87
N LEU A 81 -23.63 11.04 -4.42
CA LEU A 81 -22.76 11.71 -3.45
C LEU A 81 -22.20 13.03 -4.00
N MET A 82 -21.80 13.05 -5.29
CA MET A 82 -21.34 14.28 -5.94
C MET A 82 -22.44 15.32 -6.10
N ILE A 83 -23.67 14.89 -6.44
CA ILE A 83 -24.85 15.78 -6.48
C ILE A 83 -25.13 16.33 -5.07
N SER A 84 -25.04 15.50 -4.05
CA SER A 84 -25.20 15.87 -2.66
C SER A 84 -24.18 16.93 -2.23
N ALA A 85 -22.88 16.70 -2.54
CA ALA A 85 -21.81 17.63 -2.22
C ALA A 85 -22.01 19.01 -2.87
N GLU A 86 -22.32 19.02 -4.18
CA GLU A 86 -22.57 20.27 -4.90
C GLU A 86 -23.77 21.01 -4.31
N ALA A 87 -24.83 20.30 -3.95
CA ALA A 87 -25.99 20.90 -3.30
C ALA A 87 -25.63 21.52 -1.94
N TYR A 88 -24.86 20.83 -1.10
CA TYR A 88 -24.40 21.41 0.17
C TYR A 88 -23.53 22.65 -0.03
N LYS A 89 -22.62 22.67 -1.04
CA LYS A 89 -21.82 23.86 -1.38
C LYS A 89 -22.70 25.04 -1.76
N GLN A 90 -23.77 24.81 -2.52
CA GLN A 90 -24.76 25.85 -2.85
C GLN A 90 -25.54 26.32 -1.62
N ALA A 91 -25.92 25.42 -0.72
CA ALA A 91 -26.59 25.78 0.54
C ALA A 91 -25.69 26.65 1.44
N GLN A 92 -24.40 26.29 1.53
CA GLN A 92 -23.38 27.05 2.27
C GLN A 92 -23.27 28.50 1.77
N GLN A 93 -23.16 28.68 0.45
CA GLN A 93 -23.09 30.00 -0.18
C GLN A 93 -24.34 30.86 0.06
N LEU A 94 -25.45 30.24 0.35
CA LEU A 94 -26.76 30.89 0.61
C LEU A 94 -27.07 31.04 2.09
N GLY A 95 -26.12 30.76 3.00
CA GLY A 95 -26.19 31.06 4.44
C GLY A 95 -26.50 29.88 5.36
N ASN A 96 -26.57 28.65 4.85
CA ASN A 96 -26.65 27.43 5.68
C ASN A 96 -25.24 26.83 5.90
N GLU A 97 -24.36 27.59 6.54
CA GLU A 97 -22.95 27.24 6.68
C GLU A 97 -22.79 25.95 7.51
N GLN A 98 -23.37 25.88 8.70
CA GLN A 98 -23.17 24.79 9.64
C GLN A 98 -23.72 23.45 9.10
N GLU A 99 -25.01 23.45 8.73
CA GLU A 99 -25.66 22.21 8.23
C GLU A 99 -25.06 21.71 6.92
N ALA A 100 -24.58 22.64 6.07
CA ALA A 100 -23.90 22.30 4.84
C ALA A 100 -22.53 21.71 5.10
N GLU A 101 -21.76 22.22 6.05
CA GLU A 101 -20.46 21.70 6.45
C GLU A 101 -20.59 20.28 7.06
N GLU A 102 -21.56 20.09 7.95
CA GLU A 102 -21.89 18.76 8.49
C GLU A 102 -22.28 17.78 7.36
N GLY A 103 -23.07 18.24 6.40
CA GLY A 103 -23.46 17.46 5.23
C GLY A 103 -22.29 17.10 4.32
N LEU A 104 -21.36 18.03 4.04
CA LEU A 104 -20.15 17.78 3.26
C LEU A 104 -19.24 16.77 3.96
N SER A 105 -19.10 16.88 5.29
CA SER A 105 -18.35 15.90 6.07
C SER A 105 -18.97 14.50 5.99
N ALA A 106 -20.31 14.41 6.05
CA ALA A 106 -21.02 13.14 5.92
C ALA A 106 -20.85 12.53 4.51
N VAL A 107 -20.87 13.34 3.45
CA VAL A 107 -20.58 12.88 2.08
C VAL A 107 -19.14 12.33 1.98
N THR A 108 -18.16 13.06 2.51
CA THR A 108 -16.76 12.64 2.53
C THR A 108 -16.60 11.29 3.26
N ASN A 109 -17.20 11.17 4.45
CA ASN A 109 -17.19 9.93 5.22
C ASN A 109 -17.81 8.75 4.43
N SER A 110 -18.92 8.99 3.72
CA SER A 110 -19.57 7.98 2.88
C SER A 110 -18.67 7.55 1.72
N LEU A 111 -18.01 8.48 1.04
CA LEU A 111 -17.03 8.17 -0.03
C LEU A 111 -15.88 7.34 0.49
N VAL A 112 -15.25 7.77 1.59
CA VAL A 112 -14.09 7.10 2.19
C VAL A 112 -14.46 5.69 2.66
N GLN A 113 -15.56 5.55 3.40
CA GLN A 113 -16.00 4.23 3.89
C GLN A 113 -16.34 3.29 2.73
N SER A 114 -16.99 3.81 1.69
CA SER A 114 -17.30 3.02 0.50
C SER A 114 -16.03 2.64 -0.29
N ALA A 115 -15.01 3.52 -0.34
CA ALA A 115 -13.73 3.21 -0.95
C ALA A 115 -12.96 2.12 -0.16
N ILE A 116 -12.99 2.17 1.18
CA ILE A 116 -12.40 1.13 2.03
C ILE A 116 -13.07 -0.22 1.78
N ASN A 117 -14.40 -0.25 1.67
CA ASN A 117 -15.16 -1.47 1.38
C ASN A 117 -14.79 -2.04 0.00
N ASP A 118 -14.63 -1.19 -1.01
CA ASP A 118 -14.19 -1.58 -2.34
C ASP A 118 -12.76 -2.15 -2.30
N GLN A 119 -11.84 -1.50 -1.59
CA GLN A 119 -10.48 -1.96 -1.45
C GLN A 119 -10.40 -3.33 -0.76
N ASN A 120 -11.17 -3.53 0.31
CA ASN A 120 -11.27 -4.82 1.01
C ASN A 120 -11.87 -5.94 0.15
N SER A 121 -12.62 -5.56 -0.89
CA SER A 121 -13.22 -6.48 -1.88
C SER A 121 -12.38 -6.56 -3.16
N GLU A 122 -11.15 -6.03 -3.17
CA GLU A 122 -10.23 -5.97 -4.31
C GLU A 122 -10.79 -5.18 -5.52
N ASN A 123 -11.85 -4.39 -5.32
CA ASN A 123 -12.38 -3.46 -6.32
C ASN A 123 -11.57 -2.15 -6.30
N TYR A 124 -10.27 -2.25 -6.61
CA TYR A 124 -9.33 -1.10 -6.52
C TYR A 124 -9.74 0.07 -7.42
N LYS A 125 -10.34 -0.20 -8.60
CA LYS A 125 -10.85 0.87 -9.46
C LYS A 125 -11.99 1.65 -8.79
N GLY A 126 -12.96 0.95 -8.22
CA GLY A 126 -14.05 1.59 -7.48
C GLY A 126 -13.56 2.41 -6.29
N ALA A 127 -12.55 1.90 -5.56
CA ALA A 127 -11.91 2.63 -4.47
C ALA A 127 -11.22 3.91 -4.98
N ALA A 128 -10.45 3.82 -6.06
CA ALA A 128 -9.75 4.97 -6.66
C ALA A 128 -10.72 6.06 -7.11
N ASP A 129 -11.80 5.70 -7.81
CA ASP A 129 -12.80 6.64 -8.30
C ASP A 129 -13.48 7.42 -7.17
N LYS A 130 -13.78 6.75 -6.05
CA LYS A 130 -14.39 7.35 -4.86
C LYS A 130 -13.43 8.29 -4.12
N LEU A 131 -12.19 7.87 -3.97
CA LEU A 131 -11.15 8.69 -3.34
C LEU A 131 -10.85 9.93 -4.19
N TYR A 132 -10.75 9.77 -5.51
CA TYR A 132 -10.61 10.90 -6.42
C TYR A 132 -11.80 11.87 -6.37
N ALA A 133 -13.03 11.34 -6.25
CA ALA A 133 -14.22 12.16 -6.04
C ALA A 133 -14.11 12.98 -4.74
N GLY A 134 -13.62 12.38 -3.65
CA GLY A 134 -13.31 13.08 -2.40
C GLY A 134 -12.30 14.21 -2.58
N TYR A 135 -11.19 13.94 -3.28
CA TYR A 135 -10.21 14.97 -3.63
C TYR A 135 -10.83 16.12 -4.45
N LYS A 136 -11.65 15.80 -5.45
CA LYS A 136 -12.35 16.82 -6.26
C LYS A 136 -13.32 17.66 -5.45
N MET A 137 -13.89 17.12 -4.38
CA MET A 137 -14.74 17.88 -3.47
C MET A 137 -13.94 18.92 -2.67
N ASN A 138 -12.77 18.52 -2.17
CA ASN A 138 -11.86 19.40 -1.44
C ASN A 138 -10.39 19.14 -1.90
N PRO A 139 -9.86 19.91 -2.86
CA PRO A 139 -8.49 19.75 -3.35
C PRO A 139 -7.39 20.02 -2.31
N GLN A 140 -7.75 20.49 -1.10
CA GLN A 140 -6.78 20.61 0.00
C GLN A 140 -6.50 19.24 0.64
N ASP A 141 -7.43 18.28 0.54
CA ASP A 141 -7.31 16.94 1.08
C ASP A 141 -6.54 16.02 0.10
N THR A 142 -5.31 16.38 -0.18
CA THR A 142 -4.42 15.69 -1.13
C THR A 142 -4.15 14.24 -0.78
N VAL A 143 -4.41 13.82 0.46
CA VAL A 143 -4.30 12.42 0.91
C VAL A 143 -5.25 11.49 0.12
N TYR A 144 -6.40 11.97 -0.30
CA TYR A 144 -7.32 11.16 -1.13
C TYR A 144 -6.76 10.93 -2.53
N LEU A 145 -6.08 11.92 -3.11
CA LEU A 145 -5.40 11.77 -4.40
C LEU A 145 -4.27 10.73 -4.30
N TYR A 146 -3.52 10.74 -3.19
CA TYR A 146 -2.48 9.75 -2.93
C TYR A 146 -3.05 8.31 -2.87
N TYR A 147 -4.12 8.09 -2.10
CA TYR A 147 -4.73 6.77 -2.03
C TYR A 147 -5.44 6.37 -3.34
N ALA A 148 -5.98 7.32 -4.11
CA ALA A 148 -6.51 7.05 -5.44
C ALA A 148 -5.42 6.55 -6.38
N ALA A 149 -4.26 7.23 -6.45
CA ALA A 149 -3.10 6.81 -7.23
C ALA A 149 -2.61 5.41 -6.83
N SER A 150 -2.50 5.17 -5.52
CA SER A 150 -2.06 3.89 -4.96
C SER A 150 -2.97 2.71 -5.36
N ASN A 151 -4.28 2.92 -5.36
CA ASN A 151 -5.25 1.92 -5.80
C ASN A 151 -5.17 1.64 -7.31
N LEU A 152 -4.92 2.66 -8.14
CA LEU A 152 -4.80 2.51 -9.59
C LEU A 152 -3.61 1.66 -10.02
N ILE A 153 -2.54 1.59 -9.25
CA ILE A 153 -1.42 0.68 -9.51
C ILE A 153 -1.90 -0.78 -9.56
N ASN A 154 -2.78 -1.18 -8.63
CA ASN A 154 -3.29 -2.54 -8.55
C ASN A 154 -4.24 -2.89 -9.72
N THR A 155 -4.76 -1.90 -10.43
CA THR A 155 -5.60 -2.11 -11.63
C THR A 155 -4.81 -2.15 -12.92
N GLY A 156 -3.53 -1.71 -12.91
CA GLY A 156 -2.72 -1.52 -14.12
C GLY A 156 -3.05 -0.23 -14.88
N GLU A 157 -3.87 0.68 -14.32
CA GLU A 157 -4.16 1.99 -14.91
C GLU A 157 -3.00 2.97 -14.64
N TYR A 158 -1.82 2.64 -15.14
CA TYR A 158 -0.56 3.30 -14.83
C TYR A 158 -0.50 4.76 -15.28
N GLU A 159 -1.11 5.11 -16.41
CA GLU A 159 -1.13 6.49 -16.92
C GLU A 159 -1.84 7.42 -15.93
N THR A 160 -3.04 7.04 -15.49
CA THR A 160 -3.80 7.84 -14.53
C THR A 160 -3.15 7.88 -13.15
N ALA A 161 -2.55 6.77 -12.71
CA ALA A 161 -1.80 6.72 -11.44
C ALA A 161 -0.61 7.69 -11.49
N LEU A 162 0.12 7.72 -12.61
CA LEU A 162 1.26 8.62 -12.82
C LEU A 162 0.82 10.09 -12.79
N GLU A 163 -0.28 10.44 -13.49
CA GLU A 163 -0.84 11.80 -13.47
C GLU A 163 -1.14 12.25 -12.03
N TYR A 164 -1.74 11.39 -11.21
CA TYR A 164 -2.06 11.72 -9.82
C TYR A 164 -0.82 11.88 -8.94
N TYR A 165 0.21 11.03 -9.11
CA TYR A 165 1.47 11.17 -8.38
C TYR A 165 2.24 12.41 -8.79
N GLU A 166 2.24 12.79 -10.08
CA GLU A 166 2.86 14.02 -10.56
C GLU A 166 2.13 15.25 -10.01
N GLU A 167 0.80 15.23 -9.96
CA GLU A 167 0.02 16.29 -9.34
C GLU A 167 0.38 16.44 -7.85
N LEU A 168 0.49 15.34 -7.10
CA LEU A 168 0.93 15.34 -5.70
C LEU A 168 2.33 15.96 -5.52
N ARG A 169 3.28 15.62 -6.40
CA ARG A 169 4.61 16.21 -6.40
C ARG A 169 4.55 17.72 -6.64
N ASN A 170 3.78 18.17 -7.62
CA ASN A 170 3.62 19.58 -7.94
C ASN A 170 2.95 20.38 -6.83
N LEU A 171 2.06 19.75 -6.07
CA LEU A 171 1.43 20.33 -4.87
C LEU A 171 2.33 20.31 -3.63
N GLY A 172 3.51 19.66 -3.70
CA GLY A 172 4.42 19.51 -2.57
C GLY A 172 3.88 18.60 -1.46
N PHE A 173 3.04 17.63 -1.82
CA PHE A 173 2.49 16.67 -0.86
C PHE A 173 3.60 15.83 -0.23
N THR A 174 3.63 15.80 1.08
CA THR A 174 4.55 14.96 1.85
C THR A 174 3.87 13.80 2.55
N GLY A 175 2.57 13.88 2.78
CA GLY A 175 1.79 12.91 3.57
C GLY A 175 2.22 12.85 5.05
N VAL A 176 2.96 13.84 5.52
CA VAL A 176 3.38 13.93 6.93
C VAL A 176 2.21 14.44 7.76
N GLU A 177 1.84 13.68 8.77
CA GLU A 177 0.75 14.00 9.69
C GLU A 177 1.23 13.91 11.14
N THR A 178 0.60 14.68 12.03
CA THR A 178 0.81 14.51 13.47
C THR A 178 -0.30 13.65 14.04
N GLN A 179 0.04 12.48 14.50
CA GLN A 179 -0.83 11.55 15.20
C GLN A 179 -0.83 11.85 16.70
N TYR A 180 -2.00 11.95 17.27
CA TYR A 180 -2.17 12.19 18.69
C TYR A 180 -2.58 10.90 19.38
N ILE A 181 -1.64 10.34 20.15
CA ILE A 181 -1.74 9.00 20.73
C ILE A 181 -1.77 9.10 22.24
N ALA A 182 -2.46 8.19 22.90
CA ALA A 182 -2.35 7.95 24.33
C ALA A 182 -2.65 6.48 24.64
N ILE A 183 -2.16 6.00 25.79
CA ILE A 183 -2.39 4.64 26.25
C ILE A 183 -3.67 4.59 27.07
N ASN A 184 -4.62 3.75 26.66
CA ASN A 184 -5.83 3.46 27.42
C ASN A 184 -5.47 2.69 28.70
N LYS A 185 -5.81 3.22 29.86
CA LYS A 185 -5.45 2.62 31.16
C LYS A 185 -6.12 1.28 31.44
N ALA A 186 -7.28 1.05 30.87
CA ALA A 186 -8.04 -0.18 31.09
C ALA A 186 -7.52 -1.35 30.25
N THR A 187 -7.10 -1.08 29.00
CA THR A 187 -6.61 -2.10 28.06
C THR A 187 -5.10 -2.19 27.99
N GLY A 188 -4.38 -1.10 28.30
CA GLY A 188 -2.94 -0.96 28.11
C GLY A 188 -2.53 -0.72 26.66
N GLU A 189 -3.47 -0.51 25.76
CA GLU A 189 -3.25 -0.33 24.33
C GLU A 189 -3.07 1.14 23.95
N GLU A 190 -2.25 1.39 22.95
CA GLU A 190 -2.17 2.71 22.30
C GLU A 190 -3.42 2.96 21.46
N GLU A 191 -4.02 4.14 21.61
CA GLU A 191 -5.15 4.57 20.81
C GLU A 191 -4.87 5.94 20.17
N LEU A 192 -5.20 6.04 18.87
CA LEU A 192 -5.13 7.26 18.08
C LEU A 192 -6.49 7.99 18.17
N MET A 193 -6.47 9.27 18.46
CA MET A 193 -7.69 10.07 18.54
C MET A 193 -7.40 11.56 18.23
N PRO A 194 -8.42 12.38 17.97
CA PRO A 194 -8.25 13.82 17.82
C PRO A 194 -7.56 14.45 19.05
N LYS A 195 -6.71 15.44 18.82
CA LYS A 195 -5.91 16.08 19.89
C LYS A 195 -6.73 16.51 21.10
N ASP A 196 -7.82 17.21 20.87
CA ASP A 196 -8.66 17.73 21.94
C ASP A 196 -9.32 16.61 22.75
N GLN A 197 -9.70 15.52 22.08
CA GLN A 197 -10.25 14.33 22.73
C GLN A 197 -9.16 13.63 23.56
N ARG A 198 -7.96 13.42 23.02
CA ARG A 198 -6.82 12.86 23.72
C ARG A 198 -6.51 13.66 24.98
N ASP A 199 -6.37 14.98 24.84
CA ASP A 199 -6.02 15.87 25.94
C ASP A 199 -7.10 15.86 27.05
N LEU A 200 -8.37 15.74 26.66
CA LEU A 200 -9.48 15.57 27.60
C LEU A 200 -9.40 14.23 28.33
N MET A 201 -9.25 13.12 27.61
CA MET A 201 -9.18 11.76 28.17
C MET A 201 -7.97 11.57 29.09
N VAL A 202 -6.84 12.19 28.77
CA VAL A 202 -5.66 12.23 29.66
C VAL A 202 -5.97 13.05 30.91
N LYS A 203 -6.65 14.17 30.79
CA LYS A 203 -7.03 15.03 31.93
C LYS A 203 -8.04 14.35 32.86
N THR A 204 -8.94 13.52 32.34
CA THR A 204 -9.88 12.72 33.16
C THR A 204 -9.20 11.52 33.83
N GLY A 205 -8.00 11.15 33.38
CA GLY A 205 -7.22 10.05 33.92
C GLY A 205 -7.59 8.68 33.35
N GLU A 206 -8.38 8.63 32.30
CA GLU A 206 -8.72 7.39 31.56
C GLU A 206 -7.56 6.94 30.66
N TYR A 207 -6.77 7.90 30.15
CA TYR A 207 -5.61 7.69 29.33
C TYR A 207 -4.35 8.26 29.99
N ILE A 208 -3.17 7.69 29.61
CA ILE A 208 -1.85 8.11 30.10
C ILE A 208 -0.86 8.20 28.96
N ASN A 209 0.32 8.79 29.19
CA ASN A 209 1.42 8.89 28.24
C ASN A 209 0.99 9.49 26.89
N PRO A 210 0.48 10.73 26.85
CA PRO A 210 0.14 11.38 25.60
C PRO A 210 1.41 11.61 24.77
N GLU A 211 1.33 11.29 23.48
CA GLU A 211 2.42 11.46 22.52
C GLU A 211 1.87 12.15 21.24
N ASP A 212 2.65 13.12 20.74
CA ASP A 212 2.46 13.70 19.41
C ASP A 212 3.47 13.03 18.48
N ARG A 213 3.05 12.04 17.71
CA ARG A 213 3.89 11.26 16.79
C ARG A 213 3.77 11.81 15.37
N VAL A 214 4.88 12.26 14.81
CA VAL A 214 4.93 12.70 13.41
C VAL A 214 5.18 11.49 12.53
N THR A 215 4.32 11.29 11.51
CA THR A 215 4.47 10.19 10.55
C THR A 215 5.63 10.46 9.59
N GLU A 216 6.15 9.39 8.99
CA GLU A 216 7.18 9.52 7.95
C GLU A 216 6.58 10.12 6.66
N SER A 217 7.45 10.75 5.87
CA SER A 217 7.07 11.30 4.57
C SER A 217 6.74 10.18 3.56
N LYS A 218 5.70 10.39 2.76
CA LYS A 218 5.32 9.52 1.65
C LYS A 218 6.12 9.75 0.37
N ASN A 219 7.06 10.70 0.36
CA ASN A 219 7.81 11.05 -0.84
C ASN A 219 8.63 9.87 -1.39
N ALA A 220 9.23 9.06 -0.52
CA ALA A 220 9.97 7.87 -0.93
C ALA A 220 9.05 6.83 -1.61
N GLU A 221 7.86 6.61 -1.05
CA GLU A 221 6.87 5.70 -1.61
C GLU A 221 6.32 6.20 -2.95
N ILE A 222 6.03 7.50 -3.06
CA ILE A 222 5.60 8.13 -4.33
C ILE A 222 6.69 7.98 -5.40
N ALA A 223 7.94 8.27 -5.09
CA ALA A 223 9.05 8.14 -6.02
C ALA A 223 9.24 6.68 -6.47
N LYS A 224 9.17 5.74 -5.55
CA LYS A 224 9.19 4.30 -5.85
C LYS A 224 8.07 3.92 -6.81
N ASN A 225 6.83 4.35 -6.53
CA ASN A 225 5.69 4.00 -7.35
C ASN A 225 5.78 4.60 -8.76
N ILE A 226 6.21 5.85 -8.89
CA ILE A 226 6.49 6.49 -10.19
C ILE A 226 7.56 5.69 -10.95
N ALA A 227 8.68 5.36 -10.31
CA ALA A 227 9.74 4.58 -10.93
C ALA A 227 9.25 3.18 -11.36
N LEU A 228 8.47 2.49 -10.52
CA LEU A 228 7.91 1.18 -10.86
C LEU A 228 6.92 1.24 -12.04
N ILE A 229 6.13 2.30 -12.16
CA ILE A 229 5.24 2.51 -13.31
C ILE A 229 6.09 2.67 -14.57
N HIS A 230 7.13 3.50 -14.55
CA HIS A 230 8.01 3.69 -15.69
C HIS A 230 8.72 2.39 -16.11
N ILE A 231 9.20 1.59 -15.15
CA ILE A 231 9.78 0.26 -15.43
C ILE A 231 8.74 -0.65 -16.09
N ALA A 232 7.51 -0.68 -15.59
CA ALA A 232 6.44 -1.49 -16.16
C ALA A 232 6.09 -1.09 -17.60
N GLN A 233 6.33 0.18 -17.96
CA GLN A 233 6.16 0.73 -19.31
C GLN A 233 7.42 0.59 -20.19
N GLY A 234 8.54 0.10 -19.63
CA GLY A 234 9.84 0.02 -20.32
C GLY A 234 10.59 1.35 -20.44
N ASN A 235 10.27 2.32 -19.58
CA ASN A 235 10.83 3.67 -19.55
C ASN A 235 11.88 3.78 -18.44
N ASP A 236 13.00 3.06 -18.57
CA ASP A 236 14.03 2.95 -17.53
C ASP A 236 14.69 4.30 -17.22
N ASP A 237 14.92 5.15 -18.22
CA ASP A 237 15.53 6.47 -18.03
C ASP A 237 14.64 7.40 -17.19
N GLU A 238 13.34 7.39 -17.42
CA GLU A 238 12.36 8.14 -16.64
C GLU A 238 12.25 7.61 -15.21
N ALA A 239 12.36 6.31 -15.02
CA ALA A 239 12.39 5.69 -13.69
C ALA A 239 13.59 6.19 -12.87
N ILE A 240 14.78 6.20 -13.49
CA ILE A 240 16.02 6.70 -12.86
C ILE A 240 15.87 8.19 -12.52
N ALA A 241 15.39 9.00 -13.47
CA ALA A 241 15.21 10.45 -13.26
C ALA A 241 14.25 10.75 -12.10
N ALA A 242 13.14 10.03 -12.01
CA ALA A 242 12.18 10.20 -10.92
C ALA A 242 12.81 9.89 -9.54
N MET A 243 13.63 8.84 -9.45
CA MET A 243 14.32 8.45 -8.24
C MET A 243 15.42 9.45 -7.85
N GLU A 244 16.21 9.92 -8.82
CA GLU A 244 17.24 10.93 -8.59
C GLU A 244 16.66 12.25 -8.07
N ASP A 245 15.52 12.69 -8.60
CA ASP A 245 14.85 13.91 -8.12
C ASP A 245 14.35 13.76 -6.69
N ALA A 246 13.82 12.61 -6.32
CA ALA A 246 13.42 12.33 -4.95
C ALA A 246 14.62 12.34 -3.99
N LYS A 247 15.76 11.76 -4.39
CA LYS A 247 17.01 11.75 -3.62
C LYS A 247 17.60 13.14 -3.42
N LYS A 248 17.51 14.04 -4.42
CA LYS A 248 17.96 15.44 -4.25
C LYS A 248 17.22 16.14 -3.12
N ALA A 249 15.93 15.83 -2.93
CA ALA A 249 15.12 16.42 -1.86
C ALA A 249 15.41 15.78 -0.49
N ASN A 250 15.72 14.48 -0.44
CA ASN A 250 15.91 13.70 0.78
C ASN A 250 17.10 12.73 0.66
N PRO A 251 18.34 13.22 0.66
CA PRO A 251 19.53 12.41 0.33
C PRO A 251 19.88 11.33 1.37
N ASP A 252 19.41 11.49 2.60
CA ASP A 252 19.68 10.58 3.71
C ASP A 252 18.51 9.66 4.07
N ASP A 253 17.43 9.71 3.29
CA ASP A 253 16.25 8.87 3.51
C ASP A 253 16.57 7.41 3.14
N ILE A 254 16.70 6.56 4.16
CA ILE A 254 17.00 5.13 3.99
C ILE A 254 15.91 4.42 3.20
N THR A 255 14.65 4.79 3.39
CA THR A 255 13.51 4.19 2.66
C THR A 255 13.58 4.50 1.17
N LEU A 256 14.03 5.72 0.83
CA LEU A 256 14.27 6.11 -0.55
C LEU A 256 15.45 5.37 -1.19
N LEU A 257 16.54 5.19 -0.43
CA LEU A 257 17.69 4.39 -0.90
C LEU A 257 17.30 2.92 -1.10
N GLN A 258 16.47 2.34 -0.22
CA GLN A 258 15.93 0.99 -0.42
C GLN A 258 15.05 0.92 -1.67
N SER A 259 14.21 1.93 -1.90
CA SER A 259 13.36 2.01 -3.10
C SER A 259 14.19 2.13 -4.39
N GLU A 260 15.31 2.87 -4.34
CA GLU A 260 16.26 2.95 -5.45
C GLU A 260 16.94 1.59 -5.72
N ALA A 261 17.35 0.90 -4.66
CA ALA A 261 17.89 -0.45 -4.79
C ALA A 261 16.87 -1.39 -5.45
N ASP A 262 15.63 -1.43 -4.96
CA ASP A 262 14.54 -2.23 -5.53
C ASP A 262 14.29 -1.91 -7.02
N MET A 263 14.38 -0.62 -7.39
CA MET A 263 14.26 -0.18 -8.79
C MET A 263 15.35 -0.83 -9.65
N TYR A 264 16.63 -0.72 -9.26
CA TYR A 264 17.73 -1.31 -10.03
C TYR A 264 17.65 -2.83 -10.07
N TYR A 265 17.21 -3.49 -8.99
CA TYR A 265 16.97 -4.93 -8.98
C TYR A 265 15.94 -5.34 -10.06
N ARG A 266 14.82 -4.62 -10.16
CA ARG A 266 13.77 -4.87 -11.17
C ARG A 266 14.22 -4.60 -12.60
N MET A 267 15.08 -3.61 -12.79
CA MET A 267 15.73 -3.32 -14.08
C MET A 267 16.80 -4.37 -14.44
N GLY A 268 17.14 -5.30 -13.52
CA GLY A 268 18.18 -6.31 -13.68
C GLY A 268 19.60 -5.80 -13.44
N ASP A 269 19.78 -4.56 -13.01
CA ASP A 269 21.09 -3.97 -12.65
C ASP A 269 21.46 -4.35 -11.21
N LYS A 270 21.88 -5.62 -11.06
CA LYS A 270 22.22 -6.20 -9.75
C LYS A 270 23.45 -5.56 -9.12
N GLU A 271 24.37 -5.04 -9.93
CA GLU A 271 25.57 -4.36 -9.43
C GLU A 271 25.23 -3.03 -8.73
N ARG A 272 24.37 -2.22 -9.33
CA ARG A 272 23.90 -1.00 -8.69
C ARG A 272 23.05 -1.30 -7.45
N TYR A 273 22.16 -2.29 -7.52
CA TYR A 273 21.43 -2.77 -6.35
C TYR A 273 22.37 -3.07 -5.19
N LYS A 274 23.39 -3.91 -5.42
CA LYS A 274 24.37 -4.30 -4.40
C LYS A 274 25.11 -3.10 -3.84
N SER A 275 25.61 -2.19 -4.69
CA SER A 275 26.34 -1.00 -4.26
C SER A 275 25.48 -0.09 -3.36
N ILE A 276 24.20 0.08 -3.67
CA ILE A 276 23.29 0.90 -2.86
C ILE A 276 23.02 0.21 -1.52
N MET A 277 22.76 -1.10 -1.52
CA MET A 277 22.51 -1.87 -0.31
C MET A 277 23.72 -1.90 0.64
N GLU A 278 24.94 -1.99 0.10
CA GLU A 278 26.18 -1.86 0.88
C GLU A 278 26.27 -0.46 1.53
N GLY A 279 25.91 0.61 0.79
CA GLY A 279 25.86 1.96 1.34
C GLY A 279 24.79 2.13 2.45
N ILE A 280 23.67 1.41 2.36
CA ILE A 280 22.66 1.38 3.42
C ILE A 280 23.20 0.67 4.67
N LEU A 281 23.96 -0.44 4.50
CA LEU A 281 24.57 -1.15 5.62
C LEU A 281 25.60 -0.33 6.38
N GLU A 282 26.26 0.65 5.76
CA GLU A 282 27.15 1.58 6.48
C GLU A 282 26.35 2.43 7.51
N LYS A 283 25.07 2.69 7.21
CA LYS A 283 24.17 3.46 8.09
C LYS A 283 23.44 2.58 9.10
N ASP A 284 23.15 1.33 8.75
CA ASP A 284 22.45 0.34 9.59
C ASP A 284 23.19 -1.01 9.58
N PRO A 285 24.34 -1.11 10.25
CA PRO A 285 25.21 -2.30 10.19
C PRO A 285 24.66 -3.53 10.93
N ASN A 286 23.56 -3.40 11.67
CA ASN A 286 22.95 -4.49 12.42
C ASN A 286 21.62 -4.97 11.80
N ASN A 287 21.40 -4.73 10.51
CA ASN A 287 20.19 -5.14 9.83
C ASN A 287 20.36 -6.51 9.17
N ALA A 288 19.88 -7.56 9.84
CA ALA A 288 19.96 -8.93 9.34
C ALA A 288 19.27 -9.12 7.98
N THR A 289 18.17 -8.40 7.73
CA THR A 289 17.41 -8.50 6.46
C THR A 289 18.21 -7.91 5.30
N LEU A 290 18.93 -6.81 5.51
CA LEU A 290 19.80 -6.24 4.45
C LEU A 290 20.91 -7.20 4.08
N TYR A 291 21.60 -7.82 5.06
CA TYR A 291 22.59 -8.84 4.80
C TYR A 291 22.02 -10.05 4.06
N TYR A 292 20.83 -10.51 4.47
CA TYR A 292 20.16 -11.61 3.78
C TYR A 292 19.89 -11.29 2.31
N ASN A 293 19.36 -10.10 2.01
CA ASN A 293 19.05 -9.67 0.64
C ASN A 293 20.30 -9.49 -0.21
N LEU A 294 21.40 -8.97 0.34
CA LEU A 294 22.71 -8.95 -0.34
C LEU A 294 23.23 -10.34 -0.63
N GLY A 295 23.03 -11.28 0.29
CA GLY A 295 23.35 -12.69 0.08
C GLY A 295 22.58 -13.29 -1.11
N VAL A 296 21.27 -13.03 -1.19
CA VAL A 296 20.43 -13.47 -2.32
C VAL A 296 20.94 -12.90 -3.63
N THR A 297 21.20 -11.60 -3.70
CA THR A 297 21.68 -10.95 -4.91
C THR A 297 23.07 -11.46 -5.33
N SER A 298 23.97 -11.63 -4.37
CA SER A 298 25.31 -12.19 -4.63
C SER A 298 25.23 -13.61 -5.18
N PHE A 299 24.32 -14.43 -4.65
CA PHE A 299 24.05 -15.77 -5.16
C PHE A 299 23.54 -15.75 -6.60
N GLU A 300 22.59 -14.85 -6.91
CA GLU A 300 22.00 -14.72 -8.24
C GLU A 300 22.98 -14.25 -9.31
N VAL A 301 24.01 -13.47 -8.93
CA VAL A 301 25.10 -13.08 -9.87
C VAL A 301 26.24 -14.12 -9.91
N GLY A 302 26.12 -15.22 -9.14
CA GLY A 302 27.09 -16.32 -9.14
C GLY A 302 28.27 -16.12 -8.19
N ASP A 303 28.29 -15.05 -7.39
CA ASP A 303 29.32 -14.82 -6.35
C ASP A 303 28.95 -15.59 -5.08
N HIS A 304 29.14 -16.93 -5.13
CA HIS A 304 28.70 -17.81 -4.05
C HIS A 304 29.50 -17.61 -2.77
N ASP A 305 30.76 -17.21 -2.83
CA ASP A 305 31.58 -16.96 -1.64
C ASP A 305 31.05 -15.73 -0.87
N LEU A 306 30.80 -14.65 -1.58
CA LEU A 306 30.26 -13.44 -0.99
C LEU A 306 28.81 -13.65 -0.47
N ALA A 307 28.01 -14.45 -1.18
CA ALA A 307 26.67 -14.83 -0.71
C ALA A 307 26.73 -15.56 0.63
N ILE A 308 27.65 -16.51 0.78
CA ILE A 308 27.88 -17.25 2.04
C ILE A 308 28.24 -16.28 3.17
N ASP A 309 29.14 -15.32 2.92
CA ASP A 309 29.57 -14.34 3.94
C ASP A 309 28.41 -13.46 4.38
N TYR A 310 27.61 -12.95 3.46
CA TYR A 310 26.42 -12.15 3.79
C TYR A 310 25.36 -12.94 4.55
N TYR A 311 25.05 -14.18 4.14
CA TYR A 311 24.10 -15.03 4.88
C TYR A 311 24.61 -15.37 6.28
N LYS A 312 25.90 -15.68 6.44
CA LYS A 312 26.49 -15.91 7.75
C LYS A 312 26.38 -14.66 8.62
N LYS A 313 26.60 -13.47 8.05
CA LYS A 313 26.44 -12.20 8.77
C LYS A 313 25.01 -11.96 9.22
N ALA A 314 24.03 -12.23 8.35
CA ALA A 314 22.62 -12.19 8.73
C ALA A 314 22.30 -13.13 9.90
N LEU A 315 22.86 -14.33 9.91
CA LEU A 315 22.70 -15.33 10.99
C LEU A 315 23.43 -14.98 12.29
N GLU A 316 24.51 -14.20 12.23
CA GLU A 316 25.18 -13.66 13.43
C GLU A 316 24.27 -12.64 14.15
N ILE A 317 23.55 -11.84 13.37
CA ILE A 317 22.63 -10.81 13.89
C ILE A 317 21.32 -11.43 14.33
N ASP A 318 20.71 -12.25 13.47
CA ASP A 318 19.47 -13.00 13.77
C ASP A 318 19.64 -14.49 13.51
N PRO A 319 19.97 -15.27 14.55
CA PRO A 319 20.09 -16.73 14.43
C PRO A 319 18.79 -17.46 14.11
N SER A 320 17.64 -16.82 14.13
CA SER A 320 16.34 -17.45 13.83
C SER A 320 16.03 -17.55 12.34
N LEU A 321 16.77 -16.85 11.46
CA LEU A 321 16.56 -16.80 10.02
C LEU A 321 16.80 -18.18 9.38
N THR A 322 15.74 -18.98 9.25
CA THR A 322 15.79 -20.33 8.65
C THR A 322 16.20 -20.27 7.18
N ASP A 323 15.65 -19.31 6.43
CA ASP A 323 15.94 -19.14 5.00
C ASP A 323 17.41 -18.78 4.75
N ALA A 324 18.01 -17.96 5.61
CA ALA A 324 19.43 -17.66 5.52
C ALA A 324 20.29 -18.93 5.70
N ARG A 325 19.92 -19.83 6.62
CA ARG A 325 20.62 -21.13 6.79
C ARG A 325 20.50 -22.02 5.59
N LEU A 326 19.30 -22.15 5.02
CA LEU A 326 19.08 -22.93 3.81
C LEU A 326 19.91 -22.35 2.65
N ASN A 327 19.96 -21.03 2.53
CA ASN A 327 20.69 -20.35 1.49
C ASN A 327 22.23 -20.46 1.67
N VAL A 328 22.74 -20.47 2.91
CA VAL A 328 24.17 -20.81 3.14
C VAL A 328 24.48 -22.20 2.59
N ALA A 329 23.65 -23.21 2.92
CA ALA A 329 23.86 -24.57 2.44
C ALA A 329 23.77 -24.63 0.91
N ALA A 330 22.80 -23.96 0.31
CA ALA A 330 22.63 -23.89 -1.14
C ALA A 330 23.84 -23.23 -1.84
N ALA A 331 24.35 -22.12 -1.29
CA ALA A 331 25.50 -21.42 -1.84
C ALA A 331 26.80 -22.24 -1.73
N ILE A 332 26.99 -22.97 -0.64
CA ILE A 332 28.11 -23.93 -0.49
C ILE A 332 27.98 -25.04 -1.54
N LEU A 333 26.79 -25.64 -1.67
CA LEU A 333 26.56 -26.72 -2.63
C LEU A 333 26.70 -26.29 -4.10
N ALA A 334 26.37 -25.02 -4.41
CA ALA A 334 26.52 -24.49 -5.77
C ALA A 334 27.96 -24.55 -6.28
N LYS A 335 28.98 -24.53 -5.40
CA LYS A 335 30.37 -24.66 -5.74
C LYS A 335 30.72 -26.05 -6.31
N GLU A 336 29.90 -27.06 -6.09
CA GLU A 336 30.05 -28.38 -6.62
C GLU A 336 30.05 -28.40 -8.16
N ALA A 337 29.26 -27.50 -8.78
CA ALA A 337 29.06 -27.51 -10.23
C ALA A 337 30.37 -27.46 -11.03
N SER A 338 31.30 -26.59 -10.64
CA SER A 338 32.60 -26.46 -11.31
C SER A 338 33.46 -27.68 -11.14
N LEU A 339 33.41 -28.33 -9.98
CA LEU A 339 34.17 -29.59 -9.75
C LEU A 339 33.62 -30.71 -10.61
N VAL A 340 32.31 -30.84 -10.73
CA VAL A 340 31.64 -31.84 -11.57
C VAL A 340 31.97 -31.62 -13.05
N GLU A 341 31.98 -30.36 -13.51
CA GLU A 341 32.39 -30.05 -14.89
C GLU A 341 33.82 -30.45 -15.15
N GLU A 342 34.76 -30.13 -14.25
CA GLU A 342 36.16 -30.54 -14.35
C GLU A 342 36.29 -32.07 -14.33
N MET A 343 35.63 -32.78 -13.41
CA MET A 343 35.62 -34.24 -13.36
C MET A 343 35.13 -34.89 -14.67
N ASN A 344 34.07 -34.31 -15.26
CA ASN A 344 33.51 -34.82 -16.52
C ASN A 344 34.43 -34.57 -17.74
N SER A 345 35.36 -33.64 -17.64
CA SER A 345 36.34 -33.32 -18.71
C SER A 345 37.55 -34.22 -18.70
N LEU A 346 37.75 -34.98 -17.61
CA LEU A 346 38.95 -35.86 -17.46
C LEU A 346 38.85 -37.10 -18.34
N GLY A 347 40.04 -37.58 -18.80
CA GLY A 347 40.19 -38.79 -19.53
C GLY A 347 40.42 -40.02 -18.63
N MET A 348 41.04 -41.09 -19.21
CA MET A 348 41.32 -42.33 -18.49
C MET A 348 42.81 -42.53 -18.19
N SER A 349 43.62 -41.48 -18.28
CA SER A 349 45.04 -41.60 -17.92
C SER A 349 45.20 -41.76 -16.40
N LYS A 350 46.36 -42.26 -15.96
CA LYS A 350 46.67 -42.38 -14.53
C LYS A 350 46.62 -41.01 -13.82
N ALA A 351 47.05 -39.95 -14.51
CA ALA A 351 47.01 -38.60 -14.01
C ALA A 351 45.55 -38.10 -13.88
N ASP A 352 44.69 -38.40 -14.88
CA ASP A 352 43.27 -38.04 -14.84
C ASP A 352 42.53 -38.78 -13.71
N THR A 353 42.87 -40.08 -13.49
CA THR A 353 42.28 -40.84 -12.37
C THR A 353 42.65 -40.22 -11.01
N GLN A 354 43.92 -39.84 -10.83
CA GLN A 354 44.35 -39.21 -9.59
C GLN A 354 43.64 -37.85 -9.38
N LYS A 355 43.53 -37.06 -10.47
CA LYS A 355 42.82 -35.76 -10.41
C LYS A 355 41.34 -35.95 -10.11
N TYR A 356 40.72 -37.00 -10.68
CA TYR A 356 39.34 -37.34 -10.38
C TYR A 356 39.13 -37.65 -8.89
N ASP A 357 40.04 -38.46 -8.30
CA ASP A 357 39.99 -38.79 -6.87
C ASP A 357 40.14 -37.53 -5.97
N GLU A 358 41.06 -36.62 -6.36
CA GLU A 358 41.25 -35.35 -5.68
C GLU A 358 39.97 -34.46 -5.72
N LEU A 359 39.34 -34.35 -6.90
CA LEU A 359 38.09 -33.61 -7.06
C LEU A 359 36.90 -34.24 -6.32
N ALA A 360 36.86 -35.59 -6.30
CA ALA A 360 35.83 -36.31 -5.55
C ALA A 360 35.94 -36.07 -4.03
N GLU A 361 37.17 -35.95 -3.50
CA GLU A 361 37.33 -35.60 -2.09
C GLU A 361 36.98 -34.13 -1.82
N GLN A 362 37.31 -33.20 -2.72
CA GLN A 362 36.86 -31.80 -2.61
C GLN A 362 35.33 -31.68 -2.61
N ARG A 363 34.61 -32.49 -3.42
CA ARG A 363 33.14 -32.56 -3.38
C ARG A 363 32.64 -32.99 -2.02
N LYS A 364 33.27 -33.97 -1.38
CA LYS A 364 32.89 -34.41 -0.04
C LYS A 364 33.10 -33.31 1.02
N GLU A 365 34.15 -32.49 0.88
CA GLU A 365 34.34 -31.35 1.78
C GLU A 365 33.22 -30.33 1.64
N ILE A 366 32.76 -30.01 0.42
CA ILE A 366 31.59 -29.15 0.17
C ILE A 366 30.36 -29.73 0.92
N TYR A 367 30.13 -31.01 0.84
CA TYR A 367 29.02 -31.66 1.52
C TYR A 367 29.15 -31.59 3.04
N ARG A 368 30.33 -31.78 3.60
CA ARG A 368 30.60 -31.66 5.04
C ARG A 368 30.42 -30.23 5.53
N GLU A 369 30.77 -29.24 4.70
CA GLU A 369 30.57 -27.82 5.04
C GLU A 369 29.09 -27.42 5.03
N ALA A 370 28.27 -27.91 4.07
CA ALA A 370 26.85 -27.57 3.96
C ALA A 370 25.98 -28.24 5.03
N LEU A 371 26.35 -29.49 5.40
CA LEU A 371 25.51 -30.35 6.25
C LEU A 371 25.11 -29.75 7.59
N PRO A 372 25.98 -29.08 8.38
CA PRO A 372 25.62 -28.50 9.68
C PRO A 372 24.49 -27.46 9.60
N TYR A 373 24.40 -26.72 8.50
CA TYR A 373 23.34 -25.73 8.28
C TYR A 373 21.99 -26.42 8.07
N LEU A 374 21.96 -27.51 7.31
CA LEU A 374 20.74 -28.31 7.08
C LEU A 374 20.32 -29.05 8.35
N GLU A 375 21.26 -29.61 9.10
CA GLU A 375 21.00 -30.25 10.39
C GLU A 375 20.35 -29.26 11.37
N LYS A 376 20.85 -28.01 11.40
CA LYS A 376 20.27 -26.97 12.27
C LYS A 376 18.88 -26.53 11.82
N VAL A 377 18.59 -26.52 10.53
CA VAL A 377 17.23 -26.30 10.02
C VAL A 377 16.31 -27.44 10.46
N MET A 378 16.74 -28.70 10.33
CA MET A 378 15.94 -29.86 10.73
C MET A 378 15.74 -29.96 12.26
N GLU A 379 16.68 -29.43 13.05
CA GLU A 379 16.54 -29.31 14.51
C GLU A 379 15.44 -28.33 14.88
N ASN A 380 15.43 -27.14 14.24
CA ASN A 380 14.48 -26.07 14.52
C ASN A 380 13.11 -26.31 13.88
N ASN A 381 13.08 -26.90 12.70
CA ASN A 381 11.88 -27.28 11.95
C ASN A 381 12.00 -28.71 11.44
N PRO A 382 11.61 -29.70 12.24
CA PRO A 382 11.76 -31.11 11.89
C PRO A 382 11.02 -31.55 10.62
N ASP A 383 10.02 -30.80 10.18
CA ASP A 383 9.20 -31.13 9.01
C ASP A 383 9.63 -30.38 7.73
N ASN A 384 10.77 -29.68 7.77
CA ASN A 384 11.30 -29.00 6.58
C ASN A 384 11.78 -30.03 5.55
N THR A 385 10.94 -30.31 4.56
CA THR A 385 11.17 -31.35 3.56
C THR A 385 12.37 -31.07 2.68
N ASP A 386 12.69 -29.81 2.41
CA ASP A 386 13.82 -29.42 1.54
C ASP A 386 15.15 -29.65 2.26
N ALA A 387 15.25 -29.27 3.53
CA ALA A 387 16.43 -29.58 4.34
C ALA A 387 16.63 -31.11 4.50
N ILE A 388 15.53 -31.85 4.75
CA ILE A 388 15.58 -33.30 4.91
C ILE A 388 16.06 -33.97 3.62
N ARG A 389 15.50 -33.61 2.45
CA ARG A 389 15.90 -34.19 1.15
C ARG A 389 17.34 -33.89 0.82
N THR A 390 17.76 -32.65 1.02
CA THR A 390 19.13 -32.23 0.72
C THR A 390 20.13 -32.93 1.64
N ALA A 391 19.87 -32.95 2.95
CA ALA A 391 20.73 -33.65 3.91
C ALA A 391 20.78 -35.16 3.64
N MET A 392 19.65 -35.78 3.30
CA MET A 392 19.60 -37.21 2.93
C MET A 392 20.50 -37.51 1.73
N ASN A 393 20.43 -36.69 0.68
CA ASN A 393 21.26 -36.87 -0.49
C ASN A 393 22.77 -36.71 -0.15
N ILE A 394 23.10 -35.72 0.67
CA ILE A 394 24.48 -35.50 1.14
C ILE A 394 24.97 -36.72 1.93
N TYR A 395 24.15 -37.27 2.86
CA TYR A 395 24.54 -38.46 3.60
C TYR A 395 24.81 -39.66 2.70
N TYR A 396 24.02 -39.87 1.63
CA TYR A 396 24.31 -40.91 0.64
C TYR A 396 25.67 -40.67 -0.07
N GLN A 397 25.96 -39.42 -0.46
CA GLN A 397 27.24 -39.09 -1.12
C GLN A 397 28.46 -39.25 -0.19
N LEU A 398 28.27 -39.08 1.11
CA LEU A 398 29.27 -39.27 2.15
C LEU A 398 29.43 -40.74 2.57
N GLY A 399 28.53 -41.65 2.14
CA GLY A 399 28.51 -43.07 2.55
C GLY A 399 27.92 -43.29 3.94
N GLU A 400 27.17 -42.32 4.47
CA GLU A 400 26.50 -42.40 5.77
C GLU A 400 25.06 -42.98 5.62
N GLU A 401 24.99 -44.19 5.05
CA GLU A 401 23.72 -44.84 4.64
C GLU A 401 22.67 -44.90 5.77
N ALA A 402 23.07 -45.21 7.00
CA ALA A 402 22.13 -45.32 8.13
C ALA A 402 21.43 -43.99 8.44
N LYS A 403 22.12 -42.84 8.31
CA LYS A 403 21.52 -41.51 8.48
C LYS A 403 20.60 -41.13 7.31
N ALA A 404 21.05 -41.47 6.08
CA ALA A 404 20.23 -41.24 4.90
C ALA A 404 18.91 -42.02 4.95
N GLU A 405 18.94 -43.32 5.33
CA GLU A 405 17.76 -44.15 5.46
C GLU A 405 16.79 -43.65 6.56
N ALA A 406 17.33 -43.16 7.69
CA ALA A 406 16.52 -42.55 8.74
C ALA A 406 15.74 -41.31 8.24
N LEU A 407 16.37 -40.45 7.44
CA LEU A 407 15.70 -39.32 6.82
C LEU A 407 14.70 -39.75 5.74
N GLN A 408 15.02 -40.79 4.97
CA GLN A 408 14.12 -41.38 3.98
C GLN A 408 12.82 -41.92 4.65
N GLN A 409 12.95 -42.60 5.77
CA GLN A 409 11.82 -43.09 6.53
C GLN A 409 10.94 -41.95 7.06
N LYS A 410 11.56 -40.87 7.50
CA LYS A 410 10.87 -39.66 7.94
C LYS A 410 10.06 -39.03 6.82
N LEU A 411 10.61 -38.88 5.61
CA LEU A 411 9.90 -38.40 4.44
C LEU A 411 8.72 -39.29 4.04
N ASN A 412 8.85 -40.62 4.19
CA ASN A 412 7.82 -41.58 3.81
C ASN A 412 6.73 -41.78 4.88
N GLY A 413 7.03 -41.53 6.14
CA GLY A 413 6.12 -41.70 7.27
C GLY A 413 5.29 -40.46 7.61
N GLY A 414 5.50 -39.36 6.91
CA GLY A 414 4.74 -38.12 7.04
C GLY A 414 3.51 -38.02 6.14
N ASN A 415 3.03 -39.14 5.56
CA ASN A 415 1.77 -39.24 4.81
C ASN A 415 0.71 -39.99 5.62
#